data_8b5a69b89df4e8497e4ead6711bd64b2
#
_entry.id   8b5a69b89df4e8497e4ead6711bd64b2
#
_cell.length_a   1.000
_cell.length_b   1.000
_cell.length_c   1.000
_cell.angle_alpha   90.00
_cell.angle_beta   90.00
_cell.angle_gamma   90.00
#
_symmetry.space_group_name_H-M   'P 1'
#
loop_
_entity.id
_entity.type
_entity.pdbx_description
1 polymer ?
#
loop_
_entity_poly.entity_id
_entity_poly.type
_entity_poly.pdbx_seq_one_letter_code
_entity_poly.pdbx_strand_id
1 'polypeptide(L)'
;SAIAQARREAEAAFGDGTLYVERLVERPRHIEIQVFADRHGHCVHLCERECSAQRRHQKVVEESPSPVLTPTVRARMGDAAVAAARAVGYVNAGTVEFLLEGQGDDARFYFLEMNTRLQVEHPVTEAVTGIDLVRTQLVVAAGASLPFSQADVSQRGHAIECRIYAEDPARGFLPQAGPLLLYREPVGPGIRIDSGVVEGQDIPVHYDPMIAKLIVSGDSREAARQRALAALRRYPILGVRTNIPFVIALLEHPAFVDGQIDTGFLDRQVDEFRAHLTQPAVPVAWVAAAGARDTGAAKSVGASGAVCAGSTGSTEPFVTLGAWRVS
;
A
#
# COMPACT_ATOMS: atom_id res chain seq x y z
N SER A 1 -11.92 32.00 16.90
CA SER A 1 -12.66 30.72 16.99
C SER A 1 -12.26 29.80 15.85
N ALA A 2 -12.43 28.50 16.01
CA ALA A 2 -12.14 27.49 14.98
C ALA A 2 -12.88 27.78 13.66
N ILE A 3 -14.15 28.21 13.74
CA ILE A 3 -14.96 28.60 12.57
C ILE A 3 -14.30 29.75 11.78
N ALA A 4 -13.78 30.77 12.47
CA ALA A 4 -13.14 31.88 11.79
C ALA A 4 -11.81 31.50 11.15
N GLN A 5 -11.11 30.54 11.72
CA GLN A 5 -9.89 29.96 11.13
C GLN A 5 -10.22 29.14 9.88
N ALA A 6 -11.16 28.19 10.00
CA ALA A 6 -11.59 27.36 8.87
C ALA A 6 -12.09 28.20 7.69
N ARG A 7 -12.85 29.30 7.97
CA ARG A 7 -13.31 30.21 6.92
C ARG A 7 -12.15 30.88 6.19
N ARG A 8 -11.11 31.34 6.90
CA ARG A 8 -9.94 31.96 6.27
C ARG A 8 -9.15 30.94 5.42
N GLU A 9 -9.04 29.71 5.91
CA GLU A 9 -8.37 28.63 5.17
C GLU A 9 -9.14 28.28 3.89
N ALA A 10 -10.47 28.15 3.98
CA ALA A 10 -11.33 27.90 2.83
C ALA A 10 -11.25 29.04 1.81
N GLU A 11 -11.34 30.28 2.24
CA GLU A 11 -11.20 31.47 1.38
C GLU A 11 -9.84 31.50 0.67
N ALA A 12 -8.76 31.21 1.40
CA ALA A 12 -7.41 31.22 0.84
C ALA A 12 -7.17 30.08 -0.16
N ALA A 13 -7.76 28.88 0.08
CA ALA A 13 -7.53 27.70 -0.73
C ALA A 13 -8.47 27.60 -1.95
N PHE A 14 -9.73 28.04 -1.79
CA PHE A 14 -10.80 27.82 -2.77
C PHE A 14 -11.44 29.10 -3.29
N GLY A 15 -11.09 30.28 -2.73
CA GLY A 15 -11.73 31.55 -3.07
C GLY A 15 -13.17 31.68 -2.55
N ASP A 16 -13.59 30.77 -1.66
CA ASP A 16 -14.92 30.72 -1.06
C ASP A 16 -14.82 30.32 0.43
N GLY A 17 -15.28 31.19 1.30
CA GLY A 17 -15.29 30.99 2.75
C GLY A 17 -16.56 30.29 3.29
N THR A 18 -17.38 29.69 2.44
CA THR A 18 -18.56 28.93 2.84
C THR A 18 -18.14 27.68 3.62
N LEU A 19 -18.77 27.45 4.74
CA LEU A 19 -18.49 26.30 5.62
C LEU A 19 -19.77 25.50 5.84
N TYR A 20 -19.60 24.20 5.97
CA TYR A 20 -20.61 23.30 6.51
C TYR A 20 -20.07 22.56 7.73
N VAL A 21 -20.93 22.05 8.57
CA VAL A 21 -20.56 21.34 9.80
C VAL A 21 -21.07 19.92 9.73
N GLU A 22 -20.17 18.98 9.94
CA GLU A 22 -20.50 17.57 10.00
C GLU A 22 -20.26 17.01 11.41
N ARG A 23 -20.84 15.84 11.70
CA ARG A 23 -20.56 15.12 12.93
C ARG A 23 -19.13 14.61 12.92
N LEU A 24 -18.38 14.90 13.98
CA LEU A 24 -17.08 14.26 14.22
C LEU A 24 -17.32 12.84 14.73
N VAL A 25 -16.74 11.86 14.02
CA VAL A 25 -16.66 10.48 14.48
C VAL A 25 -15.33 10.32 15.21
N GLU A 26 -15.39 9.98 16.49
CA GLU A 26 -14.18 9.78 17.29
C GLU A 26 -13.57 8.39 17.03
N ARG A 27 -12.26 8.35 16.77
CA ARG A 27 -11.51 7.11 16.48
C ARG A 27 -12.19 6.22 15.45
N PRO A 28 -12.57 6.75 14.28
CA PRO A 28 -13.23 5.96 13.26
C PRO A 28 -12.24 4.97 12.63
N ARG A 29 -12.81 3.92 12.04
CA ARG A 29 -12.11 3.12 11.05
C ARG A 29 -12.45 3.61 9.66
N HIS A 30 -11.50 3.52 8.77
CA HIS A 30 -11.70 3.80 7.36
C HIS A 30 -11.94 2.47 6.65
N ILE A 31 -13.19 2.22 6.33
CA ILE A 31 -13.64 1.05 5.57
C ILE A 31 -14.15 1.53 4.22
N GLU A 32 -13.75 0.84 3.18
CA GLU A 32 -14.19 1.19 1.84
C GLU A 32 -14.73 -0.03 1.10
N ILE A 33 -15.73 0.18 0.26
CA ILE A 33 -16.38 -0.86 -0.51
C ILE A 33 -16.07 -0.67 -1.99
N GLN A 34 -15.43 -1.68 -2.60
CA GLN A 34 -15.24 -1.70 -4.04
C GLN A 34 -16.58 -1.96 -4.73
N VAL A 35 -17.04 -1.06 -5.57
CA VAL A 35 -18.20 -1.27 -6.43
C VAL A 35 -17.77 -1.43 -7.89
N PHE A 36 -18.57 -2.15 -8.63
CA PHE A 36 -18.42 -2.30 -10.07
C PHE A 36 -19.80 -2.30 -10.75
N ALA A 37 -19.95 -1.46 -11.77
CA ALA A 37 -21.22 -1.36 -12.51
C ALA A 37 -20.97 -1.35 -14.02
N ASP A 38 -21.97 -1.80 -14.79
CA ASP A 38 -21.99 -1.75 -16.26
C ASP A 38 -23.10 -0.83 -16.79
N ARG A 39 -23.14 -0.68 -18.10
CA ARG A 39 -24.17 0.12 -18.77
C ARG A 39 -25.49 -0.61 -18.95
N HIS A 40 -25.56 -1.88 -18.55
CA HIS A 40 -26.75 -2.75 -18.68
C HIS A 40 -27.58 -2.81 -17.40
N GLY A 41 -27.18 -2.04 -16.36
CA GLY A 41 -27.88 -1.95 -15.08
C GLY A 41 -27.37 -2.91 -14.00
N HIS A 42 -26.35 -3.71 -14.30
CA HIS A 42 -25.72 -4.54 -13.27
C HIS A 42 -24.80 -3.66 -12.41
N CYS A 43 -24.90 -3.81 -11.11
CA CYS A 43 -24.05 -3.15 -10.13
C CYS A 43 -23.86 -4.09 -8.95
N VAL A 44 -22.61 -4.38 -8.62
CA VAL A 44 -22.18 -5.29 -7.56
C VAL A 44 -21.17 -4.62 -6.66
N HIS A 45 -21.00 -5.15 -5.44
CA HIS A 45 -19.83 -4.84 -4.60
C HIS A 45 -18.89 -6.02 -4.53
N LEU A 46 -17.58 -5.74 -4.44
CA LEU A 46 -16.51 -6.73 -4.33
C LEU A 46 -15.92 -6.76 -2.92
N CYS A 47 -16.81 -6.63 -1.93
CA CYS A 47 -16.48 -6.57 -0.52
C CYS A 47 -15.64 -5.34 -0.13
N GLU A 48 -15.12 -5.38 1.10
CA GLU A 48 -14.44 -4.24 1.71
C GLU A 48 -12.92 -4.35 1.69
N ARG A 49 -12.31 -3.18 1.92
CA ARG A 49 -10.93 -3.01 2.36
C ARG A 49 -10.89 -2.20 3.65
N GLU A 50 -9.98 -2.55 4.55
CA GLU A 50 -9.64 -1.80 5.75
C GLU A 50 -8.46 -0.88 5.45
N CYS A 51 -8.62 0.42 5.61
CA CYS A 51 -7.63 1.44 5.26
C CYS A 51 -7.29 2.37 6.45
N SER A 52 -7.54 1.92 7.68
CA SER A 52 -7.33 2.73 8.90
C SER A 52 -5.85 2.95 9.23
N ALA A 53 -4.94 2.11 8.74
CA ALA A 53 -3.51 2.30 8.94
C ALA A 53 -2.98 3.42 8.03
N GLN A 54 -3.23 4.66 8.44
CA GLN A 54 -2.90 5.87 7.69
C GLN A 54 -2.20 6.91 8.56
N ARG A 55 -1.38 7.74 7.94
CA ARG A 55 -0.67 8.85 8.57
C ARG A 55 -1.05 10.15 7.85
N ARG A 56 -1.56 11.14 8.59
CA ARG A 56 -2.02 12.41 8.00
C ARG A 56 -2.94 12.19 6.80
N HIS A 57 -3.89 11.26 6.94
CA HIS A 57 -4.84 10.82 5.90
C HIS A 57 -4.21 10.11 4.69
N GLN A 58 -2.90 9.82 4.71
CA GLN A 58 -2.25 9.01 3.70
C GLN A 58 -2.24 7.54 4.14
N LYS A 59 -2.87 6.67 3.37
CA LYS A 59 -2.90 5.23 3.60
C LYS A 59 -1.46 4.65 3.52
N VAL A 60 -1.11 3.75 4.41
CA VAL A 60 0.22 3.13 4.50
C VAL A 60 0.14 1.61 4.37
N VAL A 61 -0.85 1.01 5.03
CA VAL A 61 -1.17 -0.42 4.94
C VAL A 61 -2.66 -0.57 4.76
N GLU A 62 -3.04 -1.38 3.80
CA GLU A 62 -4.42 -1.76 3.52
C GLU A 62 -4.58 -3.28 3.60
N GLU A 63 -5.74 -3.74 4.03
CA GLU A 63 -6.02 -5.17 4.10
C GLU A 63 -7.46 -5.53 3.69
N SER A 64 -7.64 -6.74 3.23
CA SER A 64 -8.96 -7.32 2.93
C SER A 64 -8.97 -8.81 3.28
N PRO A 65 -10.00 -9.30 3.97
CA PRO A 65 -11.12 -8.60 4.61
C PRO A 65 -10.72 -7.70 5.79
N SER A 66 -11.60 -6.78 6.20
CA SER A 66 -11.41 -6.04 7.46
C SER A 66 -11.48 -7.01 8.66
N PRO A 67 -10.54 -6.90 9.62
CA PRO A 67 -10.53 -7.78 10.81
C PRO A 67 -11.67 -7.51 11.79
N VAL A 68 -12.44 -6.45 11.58
CA VAL A 68 -13.49 -6.02 12.54
C VAL A 68 -14.90 -6.11 12.01
N LEU A 69 -15.09 -6.28 10.70
CA LEU A 69 -16.44 -6.37 10.14
C LEU A 69 -17.04 -7.75 10.37
N THR A 70 -18.21 -7.75 10.98
CA THR A 70 -19.08 -8.93 10.99
C THR A 70 -19.71 -9.14 9.60
N PRO A 71 -20.16 -10.37 9.29
CA PRO A 71 -20.90 -10.62 8.05
C PRO A 71 -22.12 -9.71 7.87
N THR A 72 -22.81 -9.40 8.97
CA THR A 72 -24.00 -8.52 8.98
C THR A 72 -23.64 -7.10 8.58
N VAL A 73 -22.60 -6.52 9.18
CA VAL A 73 -22.18 -5.13 8.88
C VAL A 73 -21.59 -5.05 7.47
N ARG A 74 -20.81 -6.05 7.04
CA ARG A 74 -20.29 -6.17 5.68
C ARG A 74 -21.40 -6.12 4.63
N ALA A 75 -22.45 -6.92 4.84
CA ALA A 75 -23.59 -6.94 3.92
C ALA A 75 -24.28 -5.58 3.86
N ARG A 76 -24.58 -4.97 5.01
CA ARG A 76 -25.19 -3.62 5.08
C ARG A 76 -24.36 -2.55 4.38
N MET A 77 -23.03 -2.56 4.55
CA MET A 77 -22.13 -1.61 3.89
C MET A 77 -22.08 -1.86 2.38
N GLY A 78 -22.02 -3.12 1.95
CA GLY A 78 -22.07 -3.50 0.54
C GLY A 78 -23.34 -3.03 -0.14
N ASP A 79 -24.49 -3.27 0.48
CA ASP A 79 -25.81 -2.81 -0.03
C ASP A 79 -25.87 -1.28 -0.12
N ALA A 80 -25.37 -0.57 0.90
CA ALA A 80 -25.32 0.89 0.90
C ALA A 80 -24.44 1.43 -0.23
N ALA A 81 -23.28 0.81 -0.47
CA ALA A 81 -22.37 1.21 -1.55
C ALA A 81 -22.98 0.97 -2.93
N VAL A 82 -23.64 -0.16 -3.15
CA VAL A 82 -24.37 -0.45 -4.40
C VAL A 82 -25.52 0.53 -4.59
N ALA A 83 -26.27 0.84 -3.54
CA ALA A 83 -27.36 1.83 -3.59
C ALA A 83 -26.84 3.23 -3.97
N ALA A 84 -25.72 3.66 -3.38
CA ALA A 84 -25.07 4.94 -3.72
C ALA A 84 -24.63 4.97 -5.19
N ALA A 85 -23.96 3.93 -5.66
CA ALA A 85 -23.52 3.83 -7.06
C ALA A 85 -24.69 3.86 -8.05
N ARG A 86 -25.77 3.13 -7.75
CA ARG A 86 -26.99 3.12 -8.58
C ARG A 86 -27.70 4.47 -8.61
N ALA A 87 -27.75 5.17 -7.47
CA ALA A 87 -28.43 6.46 -7.37
C ALA A 87 -27.83 7.53 -8.29
N VAL A 88 -26.53 7.42 -8.60
CA VAL A 88 -25.82 8.35 -9.50
C VAL A 88 -25.60 7.78 -10.91
N GLY A 89 -26.14 6.60 -11.20
CA GLY A 89 -25.95 5.93 -12.50
C GLY A 89 -24.48 5.59 -12.79
N TYR A 90 -23.72 5.22 -11.74
CA TYR A 90 -22.30 4.97 -11.87
C TYR A 90 -21.99 3.79 -12.80
N VAL A 91 -20.94 3.90 -13.58
CA VAL A 91 -20.45 2.84 -14.48
C VAL A 91 -18.95 2.66 -14.30
N ASN A 92 -18.48 1.43 -14.34
CA ASN A 92 -17.11 0.97 -14.18
C ASN A 92 -16.72 0.75 -12.70
N ALA A 93 -15.42 0.59 -12.41
CA ALA A 93 -14.90 0.41 -11.07
C ALA A 93 -14.92 1.73 -10.29
N GLY A 94 -15.44 1.70 -9.08
CA GLY A 94 -15.42 2.82 -8.15
C GLY A 94 -15.37 2.31 -6.72
N THR A 95 -15.13 3.21 -5.77
CA THR A 95 -15.04 2.87 -4.36
C THR A 95 -15.88 3.83 -3.55
N VAL A 96 -16.68 3.29 -2.64
CA VAL A 96 -17.43 4.08 -1.66
C VAL A 96 -16.72 3.97 -0.32
N GLU A 97 -16.28 5.08 0.22
CA GLU A 97 -15.56 5.18 1.48
C GLU A 97 -16.51 5.50 2.64
N PHE A 98 -16.27 4.85 3.77
CA PHE A 98 -17.06 5.00 4.99
C PHE A 98 -16.17 5.17 6.22
N LEU A 99 -16.67 5.90 7.20
CA LEU A 99 -16.18 5.90 8.57
C LEU A 99 -17.01 4.92 9.39
N LEU A 100 -16.36 3.91 9.99
CA LEU A 100 -16.99 2.94 10.87
C LEU A 100 -16.77 3.34 12.33
N GLU A 101 -17.85 3.38 13.12
CA GLU A 101 -17.89 3.66 14.56
C GLU A 101 -18.40 2.42 15.31
N GLY A 102 -17.71 2.00 16.37
CA GLY A 102 -18.10 0.86 17.18
C GLY A 102 -17.59 -0.49 16.65
N GLN A 103 -18.13 -1.56 17.19
CA GLN A 103 -17.75 -2.96 16.90
C GLN A 103 -18.99 -3.87 16.92
N GLY A 104 -18.84 -5.06 16.34
CA GLY A 104 -19.91 -6.06 16.27
C GLY A 104 -21.04 -5.62 15.34
N ASP A 105 -22.21 -6.27 15.47
CA ASP A 105 -23.36 -6.04 14.59
C ASP A 105 -24.04 -4.67 14.76
N ASP A 106 -23.82 -4.02 15.93
CA ASP A 106 -24.34 -2.68 16.24
C ASP A 106 -23.44 -1.56 15.73
N ALA A 107 -22.31 -1.88 15.09
CA ALA A 107 -21.43 -0.89 14.50
C ALA A 107 -22.19 -0.01 13.50
N ARG A 108 -21.90 1.30 13.55
CA ARG A 108 -22.48 2.32 12.68
C ARG A 108 -21.46 2.71 11.65
N PHE A 109 -21.91 3.00 10.45
CA PHE A 109 -21.04 3.53 9.41
C PHE A 109 -21.67 4.77 8.77
N TYR A 110 -20.80 5.67 8.35
CA TYR A 110 -21.17 6.95 7.77
C TYR A 110 -20.47 7.08 6.43
N PHE A 111 -21.22 7.48 5.40
CA PHE A 111 -20.66 7.79 4.09
C PHE A 111 -19.64 8.92 4.22
N LEU A 112 -18.47 8.74 3.62
CA LEU A 112 -17.43 9.76 3.55
C LEU A 112 -17.38 10.37 2.14
N GLU A 113 -17.05 9.56 1.14
CA GLU A 113 -16.97 9.97 -0.25
C GLU A 113 -17.08 8.79 -1.22
N MET A 114 -17.19 9.09 -2.50
CA MET A 114 -17.06 8.12 -3.56
C MET A 114 -15.88 8.47 -4.47
N ASN A 115 -14.93 7.55 -4.58
CA ASN A 115 -13.83 7.65 -5.52
C ASN A 115 -14.23 7.02 -6.86
N THR A 116 -14.40 7.87 -7.88
CA THR A 116 -14.86 7.48 -9.21
C THR A 116 -13.71 7.01 -10.13
N ARG A 117 -12.84 6.19 -9.58
CA ARG A 117 -11.64 5.66 -10.23
C ARG A 117 -11.21 4.36 -9.57
N LEU A 118 -10.32 3.63 -10.23
CA LEU A 118 -9.55 2.57 -9.59
C LEU A 118 -8.62 3.17 -8.53
N GLN A 119 -8.51 2.53 -7.38
CA GLN A 119 -7.63 2.97 -6.28
C GLN A 119 -6.33 2.18 -6.25
N VAL A 120 -5.33 2.72 -5.54
CA VAL A 120 -3.99 2.10 -5.38
C VAL A 120 -4.12 0.71 -4.78
N GLU A 121 -4.98 0.57 -3.77
CA GLU A 121 -5.21 -0.61 -2.94
C GLU A 121 -6.13 -1.69 -3.55
N HIS A 122 -6.54 -1.52 -4.82
CA HIS A 122 -7.36 -2.54 -5.50
C HIS A 122 -6.78 -3.96 -5.51
N PRO A 123 -5.44 -4.17 -5.48
CA PRO A 123 -4.87 -5.50 -5.50
C PRO A 123 -5.25 -6.39 -4.32
N VAL A 124 -5.55 -5.84 -3.13
CA VAL A 124 -6.01 -6.68 -2.02
C VAL A 124 -7.40 -7.26 -2.29
N THR A 125 -8.28 -6.51 -2.99
CA THR A 125 -9.57 -7.02 -3.47
C THR A 125 -9.37 -8.11 -4.52
N GLU A 126 -8.50 -7.88 -5.50
CA GLU A 126 -8.17 -8.90 -6.52
C GLU A 126 -7.66 -10.19 -5.88
N ALA A 127 -6.75 -10.06 -4.89
CA ALA A 127 -6.14 -11.21 -4.22
C ALA A 127 -7.16 -12.08 -3.46
N VAL A 128 -8.18 -11.49 -2.83
CA VAL A 128 -9.17 -12.24 -2.05
C VAL A 128 -10.40 -12.66 -2.86
N THR A 129 -10.70 -12.00 -3.98
CA THR A 129 -11.86 -12.34 -4.83
C THR A 129 -11.50 -13.16 -6.06
N GLY A 130 -10.23 -13.09 -6.51
CA GLY A 130 -9.80 -13.69 -7.77
C GLY A 130 -10.28 -12.94 -9.02
N ILE A 131 -10.83 -11.73 -8.86
CA ILE A 131 -11.35 -10.91 -9.97
C ILE A 131 -10.29 -9.89 -10.38
N ASP A 132 -9.89 -9.90 -11.65
CA ASP A 132 -9.02 -8.91 -12.26
C ASP A 132 -9.83 -7.63 -12.56
N LEU A 133 -9.67 -6.62 -11.72
CA LEU A 133 -10.40 -5.35 -11.79
C LEU A 133 -10.04 -4.56 -13.05
N VAL A 134 -8.76 -4.50 -13.40
CA VAL A 134 -8.28 -3.74 -14.56
C VAL A 134 -8.81 -4.34 -15.87
N ARG A 135 -8.72 -5.65 -16.00
CA ARG A 135 -9.31 -6.34 -17.16
C ARG A 135 -10.82 -6.11 -17.23
N THR A 136 -11.50 -6.20 -16.10
CA THR A 136 -12.96 -5.97 -16.04
C THR A 136 -13.31 -4.54 -16.42
N GLN A 137 -12.49 -3.54 -16.03
CA GLN A 137 -12.67 -2.16 -16.47
C GLN A 137 -12.66 -2.02 -18.00
N LEU A 138 -11.69 -2.69 -18.65
CA LEU A 138 -11.57 -2.66 -20.11
C LEU A 138 -12.75 -3.35 -20.78
N VAL A 139 -13.22 -4.48 -20.25
CA VAL A 139 -14.38 -5.22 -20.75
C VAL A 139 -15.65 -4.37 -20.69
N VAL A 140 -15.90 -3.74 -19.53
CA VAL A 140 -17.08 -2.85 -19.35
C VAL A 140 -16.96 -1.58 -20.19
N ALA A 141 -15.77 -1.00 -20.31
CA ALA A 141 -15.53 0.17 -21.16
C ALA A 141 -15.78 -0.14 -22.65
N ALA A 142 -15.51 -1.37 -23.08
CA ALA A 142 -15.82 -1.85 -24.43
C ALA A 142 -17.33 -2.11 -24.67
N GLY A 143 -18.17 -1.89 -23.64
CA GLY A 143 -19.63 -2.00 -23.74
C GLY A 143 -20.20 -3.37 -23.35
N ALA A 144 -19.39 -4.31 -22.88
CA ALA A 144 -19.88 -5.59 -22.41
C ALA A 144 -20.52 -5.49 -21.01
N SER A 145 -21.36 -6.45 -20.68
CA SER A 145 -21.89 -6.64 -19.32
C SER A 145 -20.80 -7.11 -18.38
N LEU A 146 -20.99 -6.91 -17.08
CA LEU A 146 -20.15 -7.51 -16.04
C LEU A 146 -20.10 -9.04 -16.23
N PRO A 147 -18.91 -9.66 -16.19
CA PRO A 147 -18.79 -11.10 -16.39
C PRO A 147 -19.15 -11.94 -15.16
N PHE A 148 -19.63 -11.31 -14.09
CA PHE A 148 -20.03 -11.93 -12.84
C PHE A 148 -21.22 -11.18 -12.20
N SER A 149 -21.98 -11.89 -11.39
CA SER A 149 -23.06 -11.36 -10.56
C SER A 149 -22.62 -11.23 -9.10
N GLN A 150 -23.45 -10.64 -8.22
CA GLN A 150 -23.15 -10.57 -6.80
C GLN A 150 -23.01 -11.95 -6.15
N ALA A 151 -23.73 -12.95 -6.63
CA ALA A 151 -23.67 -14.32 -6.11
C ALA A 151 -22.34 -15.03 -6.41
N ASP A 152 -21.61 -14.58 -7.43
CA ASP A 152 -20.31 -15.13 -7.83
C ASP A 152 -19.16 -14.53 -7.01
N VAL A 153 -19.41 -13.44 -6.29
CA VAL A 153 -18.39 -12.76 -5.48
C VAL A 153 -18.22 -13.45 -4.14
N SER A 154 -17.01 -13.92 -3.88
CA SER A 154 -16.65 -14.50 -2.58
C SER A 154 -15.25 -14.07 -2.17
N GLN A 155 -15.05 -13.80 -0.88
CA GLN A 155 -13.71 -13.54 -0.31
C GLN A 155 -13.08 -14.85 0.17
N ARG A 156 -11.81 -15.06 -0.16
CA ARG A 156 -11.02 -16.24 0.27
C ARG A 156 -9.68 -15.80 0.80
N GLY A 157 -9.32 -16.32 1.98
CA GLY A 157 -8.07 -15.97 2.64
C GLY A 157 -8.04 -14.51 3.10
N HIS A 158 -6.85 -13.94 3.09
CA HIS A 158 -6.60 -12.57 3.50
C HIS A 158 -5.46 -11.96 2.69
N ALA A 159 -5.54 -10.70 2.34
CA ALA A 159 -4.50 -9.97 1.64
C ALA A 159 -4.14 -8.67 2.39
N ILE A 160 -2.86 -8.32 2.36
CA ILE A 160 -2.33 -7.08 2.92
C ILE A 160 -1.49 -6.41 1.84
N GLU A 161 -1.73 -5.12 1.62
CA GLU A 161 -0.90 -4.25 0.80
C GLU A 161 -0.10 -3.33 1.71
N CYS A 162 1.18 -3.13 1.40
CA CYS A 162 2.06 -2.17 2.06
C CYS A 162 2.58 -1.21 1.01
N ARG A 163 2.34 0.08 1.19
CA ARG A 163 2.88 1.11 0.31
C ARG A 163 4.33 1.40 0.68
N ILE A 164 5.22 1.29 -0.30
CA ILE A 164 6.65 1.54 -0.11
C ILE A 164 6.97 2.93 -0.63
N TYR A 165 7.34 3.82 0.30
CA TYR A 165 7.68 5.21 0.02
C TYR A 165 9.17 5.46 0.19
N ALA A 166 9.75 6.27 -0.70
CA ALA A 166 11.07 6.87 -0.51
C ALA A 166 10.96 8.02 0.49
N GLU A 167 10.96 7.70 1.78
CA GLU A 167 10.79 8.61 2.91
C GLU A 167 11.72 8.22 4.07
N ASP A 168 12.12 9.20 4.89
CA ASP A 168 12.87 8.97 6.13
C ASP A 168 11.94 9.04 7.35
N PRO A 169 11.45 7.92 7.89
CA PRO A 169 10.55 7.92 9.04
C PRO A 169 11.18 8.51 10.31
N ALA A 170 12.50 8.35 10.50
CA ALA A 170 13.22 8.89 11.65
C ALA A 170 13.26 10.44 11.61
N ARG A 171 13.15 11.03 10.42
CA ARG A 171 13.17 12.49 10.19
C ARG A 171 11.78 13.02 9.81
N GLY A 172 10.72 12.48 10.40
CA GLY A 172 9.35 12.94 10.19
C GLY A 172 8.78 12.61 8.82
N PHE A 173 9.24 11.52 8.22
CA PHE A 173 8.83 11.06 6.88
C PHE A 173 9.17 12.08 5.79
N LEU A 174 10.35 12.68 5.91
CA LEU A 174 10.86 13.58 4.88
C LEU A 174 11.06 12.80 3.58
N PRO A 175 10.45 13.23 2.46
CA PRO A 175 10.64 12.61 1.15
C PRO A 175 12.12 12.53 0.78
N GLN A 176 12.51 11.44 0.14
CA GLN A 176 13.86 11.18 -0.32
C GLN A 176 13.89 11.19 -1.85
N ALA A 177 14.92 11.79 -2.41
CA ALA A 177 15.19 11.79 -3.84
C ALA A 177 16.63 11.33 -4.09
N GLY A 178 16.91 10.81 -5.26
CA GLY A 178 18.24 10.36 -5.66
C GLY A 178 18.23 8.98 -6.33
N PRO A 179 19.42 8.45 -6.65
CA PRO A 179 19.55 7.22 -7.39
C PRO A 179 19.17 5.99 -6.57
N LEU A 180 18.45 5.05 -7.19
CA LEU A 180 18.24 3.70 -6.67
C LEU A 180 19.46 2.84 -6.99
N LEU A 181 20.40 2.75 -6.06
CA LEU A 181 21.65 2.00 -6.25
C LEU A 181 21.45 0.48 -6.22
N LEU A 182 20.45 0.02 -5.49
CA LEU A 182 20.00 -1.36 -5.44
C LEU A 182 18.49 -1.38 -5.29
N TYR A 183 17.82 -2.19 -6.11
CA TYR A 183 16.39 -2.44 -6.02
C TYR A 183 16.11 -3.89 -6.40
N ARG A 184 15.72 -4.71 -5.42
CA ARG A 184 15.46 -6.15 -5.64
C ARG A 184 14.13 -6.52 -5.00
N GLU A 185 13.17 -6.83 -5.83
CA GLU A 185 11.83 -7.23 -5.41
C GLU A 185 11.85 -8.61 -4.74
N PRO A 186 11.19 -8.77 -3.58
CA PRO A 186 11.02 -10.09 -3.00
C PRO A 186 10.08 -10.93 -3.88
N VAL A 187 10.45 -12.18 -4.08
CA VAL A 187 9.68 -13.15 -4.87
C VAL A 187 9.27 -14.33 -3.99
N GLY A 188 8.12 -14.92 -4.30
CA GLY A 188 7.62 -16.11 -3.61
C GLY A 188 6.11 -16.29 -3.75
N PRO A 189 5.58 -17.47 -3.33
CA PRO A 189 4.15 -17.73 -3.36
C PRO A 189 3.36 -16.72 -2.53
N GLY A 190 2.30 -16.16 -3.12
CA GLY A 190 1.46 -15.15 -2.47
C GLY A 190 2.14 -13.80 -2.24
N ILE A 191 3.19 -13.47 -3.00
CA ILE A 191 3.85 -12.17 -3.04
C ILE A 191 3.68 -11.59 -4.45
N ARG A 192 3.19 -10.36 -4.53
CA ARG A 192 3.11 -9.51 -5.72
C ARG A 192 3.74 -8.18 -5.42
N ILE A 193 4.53 -7.65 -6.35
CA ILE A 193 5.04 -6.28 -6.30
C ILE A 193 4.50 -5.55 -7.51
N ASP A 194 3.88 -4.39 -7.26
CA ASP A 194 3.56 -3.44 -8.31
C ASP A 194 4.54 -2.25 -8.14
N SER A 195 5.51 -2.15 -9.03
CA SER A 195 6.61 -1.19 -8.97
C SER A 195 6.47 -0.11 -10.04
N GLY A 196 6.78 1.12 -9.65
CA GLY A 196 6.93 2.25 -10.58
C GLY A 196 8.38 2.60 -10.90
N VAL A 197 9.34 1.81 -10.41
CA VAL A 197 10.77 2.12 -10.50
C VAL A 197 11.59 0.90 -10.89
N VAL A 198 12.81 1.15 -11.36
CA VAL A 198 13.82 0.12 -11.64
C VAL A 198 15.17 0.52 -11.04
N GLU A 199 16.02 -0.48 -10.80
CA GLU A 199 17.38 -0.24 -10.33
C GLU A 199 18.17 0.68 -11.28
N GLY A 200 18.91 1.63 -10.70
CA GLY A 200 19.66 2.63 -11.44
C GLY A 200 18.85 3.87 -11.84
N GLN A 201 17.54 3.89 -11.62
CA GLN A 201 16.69 5.06 -11.85
C GLN A 201 16.84 6.08 -10.71
N ASP A 202 16.72 7.38 -11.03
CA ASP A 202 16.60 8.44 -10.03
C ASP A 202 15.14 8.59 -9.57
N ILE A 203 14.94 8.70 -8.25
CA ILE A 203 13.67 9.12 -7.67
C ILE A 203 13.60 10.65 -7.74
N PRO A 204 12.63 11.22 -8.49
CA PRO A 204 12.51 12.65 -8.64
C PRO A 204 11.82 13.31 -7.43
N VAL A 205 12.03 14.62 -7.27
CA VAL A 205 11.37 15.45 -6.24
C VAL A 205 9.97 15.93 -6.66
N HIS A 206 9.54 15.66 -7.87
CA HIS A 206 8.35 16.29 -8.48
C HIS A 206 7.07 15.48 -8.34
N TYR A 207 7.16 14.22 -7.94
CA TYR A 207 6.05 13.29 -7.84
C TYR A 207 5.92 12.74 -6.42
N ASP A 208 4.83 12.03 -6.18
CA ASP A 208 4.63 11.25 -4.95
C ASP A 208 5.83 10.31 -4.72
N PRO A 209 6.38 10.25 -3.50
CA PRO A 209 7.53 9.41 -3.19
C PRO A 209 7.21 7.90 -3.13
N MET A 210 5.99 7.46 -3.43
CA MET A 210 5.65 6.04 -3.51
C MET A 210 6.37 5.38 -4.69
N ILE A 211 7.22 4.42 -4.39
CA ILE A 211 8.06 3.73 -5.39
C ILE A 211 7.51 2.36 -5.77
N ALA A 212 6.83 1.71 -4.83
CA ALA A 212 6.23 0.41 -5.05
C ALA A 212 5.12 0.14 -4.04
N LYS A 213 4.35 -0.92 -4.28
CA LYS A 213 3.48 -1.55 -3.30
C LYS A 213 3.77 -3.04 -3.25
N LEU A 214 3.90 -3.55 -2.03
CA LEU A 214 4.01 -4.98 -1.74
C LEU A 214 2.61 -5.49 -1.40
N ILE A 215 2.13 -6.44 -2.16
CA ILE A 215 0.86 -7.13 -1.91
C ILE A 215 1.15 -8.57 -1.54
N VAL A 216 0.62 -9.02 -0.42
CA VAL A 216 0.75 -10.40 0.02
C VAL A 216 -0.61 -11.02 0.28
N SER A 217 -0.74 -12.31 0.05
CA SER A 217 -1.95 -13.08 0.35
C SER A 217 -1.63 -14.34 1.16
N GLY A 218 -2.57 -14.77 1.99
CA GLY A 218 -2.46 -15.97 2.81
C GLY A 218 -3.83 -16.55 3.15
N ASP A 219 -3.86 -17.76 3.67
CA ASP A 219 -5.11 -18.43 4.08
C ASP A 219 -5.76 -17.79 5.30
N SER A 220 -5.01 -16.97 6.03
CA SER A 220 -5.47 -16.20 7.18
C SER A 220 -4.75 -14.85 7.26
N ARG A 221 -5.30 -13.93 8.06
CA ARG A 221 -4.69 -12.63 8.34
C ARG A 221 -3.27 -12.77 8.88
N GLU A 222 -3.07 -13.68 9.84
CA GLU A 222 -1.74 -13.92 10.41
C GLU A 222 -0.76 -14.48 9.37
N ALA A 223 -1.19 -15.41 8.52
CA ALA A 223 -0.35 -15.92 7.44
C ALA A 223 0.05 -14.82 6.44
N ALA A 224 -0.88 -13.93 6.08
CA ALA A 224 -0.59 -12.77 5.23
C ALA A 224 0.37 -11.79 5.93
N ARG A 225 0.13 -11.47 7.21
CA ARG A 225 0.99 -10.57 8.00
C ARG A 225 2.43 -11.11 8.11
N GLN A 226 2.61 -12.38 8.43
CA GLN A 226 3.93 -12.99 8.51
C GLN A 226 4.64 -13.03 7.16
N ARG A 227 3.88 -13.22 6.08
CA ARG A 227 4.42 -13.16 4.71
C ARG A 227 4.86 -11.75 4.36
N ALA A 228 4.08 -10.72 4.74
CA ALA A 228 4.46 -9.32 4.57
C ALA A 228 5.78 -9.00 5.29
N LEU A 229 5.90 -9.38 6.57
CA LEU A 229 7.11 -9.20 7.36
C LEU A 229 8.32 -9.90 6.73
N ALA A 230 8.15 -11.15 6.29
CA ALA A 230 9.22 -11.89 5.63
C ALA A 230 9.65 -11.28 4.29
N ALA A 231 8.69 -10.77 3.51
CA ALA A 231 8.96 -10.08 2.25
C ALA A 231 9.66 -8.74 2.47
N LEU A 232 9.15 -7.89 3.38
CA LEU A 232 9.74 -6.59 3.70
C LEU A 232 11.20 -6.71 4.19
N ARG A 233 11.49 -7.71 5.03
CA ARG A 233 12.87 -7.97 5.52
C ARG A 233 13.83 -8.43 4.42
N ARG A 234 13.33 -8.88 3.28
CA ARG A 234 14.09 -9.31 2.11
C ARG A 234 13.91 -8.38 0.90
N TYR A 235 13.51 -7.12 1.15
CA TYR A 235 13.31 -6.12 0.10
C TYR A 235 14.44 -5.07 0.16
N PRO A 236 15.64 -5.38 -0.36
CA PRO A 236 16.75 -4.44 -0.33
C PRO A 236 16.51 -3.29 -1.31
N ILE A 237 16.46 -2.08 -0.77
CA ILE A 237 16.41 -0.83 -1.52
C ILE A 237 17.51 0.06 -0.94
N LEU A 238 18.49 0.44 -1.78
CA LEU A 238 19.62 1.28 -1.38
C LEU A 238 19.69 2.50 -2.31
N GLY A 239 20.28 3.57 -1.79
CA GLY A 239 20.40 4.87 -2.47
C GLY A 239 19.47 5.91 -1.88
N VAL A 240 18.26 5.52 -1.51
CA VAL A 240 17.29 6.34 -0.78
C VAL A 240 16.83 5.64 0.49
N ARG A 241 16.37 6.39 1.48
CA ARG A 241 15.70 5.83 2.65
C ARG A 241 14.26 5.50 2.30
N THR A 242 13.73 4.46 2.92
CA THR A 242 12.34 4.02 2.71
C THR A 242 11.60 3.88 4.04
N ASN A 243 10.28 3.84 3.95
CA ASN A 243 9.40 3.60 5.10
C ASN A 243 9.34 2.11 5.50
N ILE A 244 10.07 1.20 4.86
CA ILE A 244 10.05 -0.25 5.17
C ILE A 244 10.24 -0.55 6.66
N PRO A 245 11.22 0.05 7.38
CA PRO A 245 11.37 -0.19 8.82
C PRO A 245 10.13 0.21 9.63
N PHE A 246 9.47 1.29 9.25
CA PHE A 246 8.23 1.75 9.88
C PHE A 246 7.09 0.79 9.62
N VAL A 247 6.93 0.31 8.38
CA VAL A 247 5.88 -0.67 8.03
C VAL A 247 6.11 -1.99 8.77
N ILE A 248 7.35 -2.45 8.92
CA ILE A 248 7.67 -3.62 9.73
C ILE A 248 7.24 -3.42 11.18
N ALA A 249 7.63 -2.29 11.80
CA ALA A 249 7.26 -1.96 13.17
C ALA A 249 5.73 -1.90 13.36
N LEU A 250 5.01 -1.34 12.39
CA LEU A 250 3.55 -1.30 12.38
C LEU A 250 2.93 -2.69 12.33
N LEU A 251 3.40 -3.54 11.43
CA LEU A 251 2.88 -4.92 11.28
C LEU A 251 3.18 -5.80 12.52
N GLU A 252 4.23 -5.48 13.27
CA GLU A 252 4.60 -6.15 14.52
C GLU A 252 3.90 -5.57 15.75
N HIS A 253 3.34 -4.36 15.65
CA HIS A 253 2.71 -3.67 16.77
C HIS A 253 1.47 -4.44 17.27
N PRO A 254 1.30 -4.62 18.60
CA PRO A 254 0.18 -5.37 19.16
C PRO A 254 -1.19 -4.88 18.68
N ALA A 255 -1.40 -3.56 18.59
CA ALA A 255 -2.66 -3.01 18.11
C ALA A 255 -2.97 -3.39 16.65
N PHE A 256 -1.95 -3.55 15.79
CA PHE A 256 -2.16 -4.05 14.43
C PHE A 256 -2.46 -5.55 14.45
N VAL A 257 -1.72 -6.32 15.23
CA VAL A 257 -1.93 -7.77 15.39
C VAL A 257 -3.38 -8.05 15.85
N ASP A 258 -3.85 -7.30 16.85
CA ASP A 258 -5.18 -7.43 17.43
C ASP A 258 -6.29 -6.75 16.60
N GLY A 259 -5.94 -6.14 15.46
CA GLY A 259 -6.90 -5.44 14.61
C GLY A 259 -7.50 -4.19 15.25
N GLN A 260 -6.77 -3.47 16.11
CA GLN A 260 -7.26 -2.32 16.88
C GLN A 260 -6.73 -0.96 16.35
N ILE A 261 -6.56 -0.86 15.05
CA ILE A 261 -6.11 0.37 14.38
C ILE A 261 -7.32 1.24 14.03
N ASP A 262 -7.29 2.51 14.42
CA ASP A 262 -8.18 3.57 13.93
C ASP A 262 -7.40 4.59 13.07
N THR A 263 -8.10 5.49 12.38
CA THR A 263 -7.49 6.44 11.44
C THR A 263 -6.48 7.39 12.05
N GLY A 264 -6.59 7.68 13.34
CA GLY A 264 -5.65 8.56 14.08
C GLY A 264 -4.55 7.79 14.82
N PHE A 265 -4.51 6.46 14.70
CA PHE A 265 -3.58 5.64 15.47
C PHE A 265 -2.12 5.99 15.21
N LEU A 266 -1.70 6.04 13.95
CA LEU A 266 -0.31 6.31 13.59
C LEU A 266 0.15 7.71 13.98
N ASP A 267 -0.74 8.71 13.89
CA ASP A 267 -0.42 10.08 14.29
C ASP A 267 -0.24 10.21 15.81
N ARG A 268 -1.02 9.46 16.60
CA ARG A 268 -0.88 9.43 18.06
C ARG A 268 0.36 8.67 18.53
N GLN A 269 0.77 7.65 17.80
CA GLN A 269 1.89 6.77 18.18
C GLN A 269 3.21 7.09 17.45
N VAL A 270 3.27 8.20 16.73
CA VAL A 270 4.41 8.54 15.87
C VAL A 270 5.74 8.58 16.64
N ASP A 271 5.75 9.04 17.89
CA ASP A 271 6.96 9.12 18.69
C ASP A 271 7.41 7.76 19.23
N GLU A 272 6.47 6.86 19.55
CA GLU A 272 6.75 5.47 19.89
C GLU A 272 7.40 4.75 18.71
N PHE A 273 6.84 4.88 17.53
CA PHE A 273 7.43 4.32 16.31
C PHE A 273 8.83 4.89 16.06
N ARG A 274 9.04 6.20 16.21
CA ARG A 274 10.37 6.83 16.04
C ARG A 274 11.42 6.28 16.99
N ALA A 275 11.06 6.02 18.25
CA ALA A 275 11.99 5.47 19.23
C ALA A 275 12.50 4.06 18.84
N HIS A 276 11.66 3.29 18.13
CA HIS A 276 12.00 1.94 17.65
C HIS A 276 12.63 1.95 16.24
N LEU A 277 12.57 3.06 15.51
CA LEU A 277 13.18 3.25 14.19
C LEU A 277 14.69 3.56 14.30
N THR A 278 15.39 2.94 15.25
CA THR A 278 16.85 2.82 15.10
C THR A 278 17.10 2.22 13.73
N GLN A 279 17.91 2.90 12.91
CA GLN A 279 18.25 2.43 11.57
C GLN A 279 18.52 0.93 11.67
N PRO A 280 17.80 0.07 10.94
CA PRO A 280 18.21 -1.31 10.87
C PRO A 280 19.65 -1.27 10.37
N ALA A 281 20.56 -1.84 11.11
CA ALA A 281 21.92 -2.03 10.63
C ALA A 281 21.77 -2.68 9.27
N VAL A 282 22.26 -2.03 8.23
CA VAL A 282 22.24 -2.61 6.88
C VAL A 282 22.81 -4.01 7.01
N PRO A 283 22.10 -5.08 6.63
CA PRO A 283 22.61 -6.41 6.86
C PRO A 283 24.04 -6.52 6.35
N VAL A 284 24.95 -7.03 7.17
CA VAL A 284 26.40 -7.10 6.83
C VAL A 284 26.59 -7.74 5.45
N ALA A 285 25.71 -8.69 5.07
CA ALA A 285 25.68 -9.28 3.74
C ALA A 285 25.47 -8.26 2.62
N TRP A 286 24.67 -7.21 2.83
CA TRP A 286 24.44 -6.16 1.83
C TRP A 286 25.62 -5.21 1.70
N VAL A 287 26.28 -4.89 2.83
CA VAL A 287 27.52 -4.11 2.84
C VAL A 287 28.64 -4.88 2.13
N ALA A 288 28.77 -6.17 2.43
CA ALA A 288 29.74 -7.04 1.78
C ALA A 288 29.49 -7.17 0.28
N ALA A 289 28.22 -7.31 -0.12
CA ALA A 289 27.82 -7.37 -1.54
C ALA A 289 28.11 -6.06 -2.28
N ALA A 290 27.88 -4.92 -1.65
CA ALA A 290 28.21 -3.60 -2.22
C ALA A 290 29.73 -3.40 -2.36
N GLY A 291 30.52 -3.78 -1.32
CA GLY A 291 31.97 -3.70 -1.35
C GLY A 291 32.65 -4.63 -2.37
N ALA A 292 32.06 -5.79 -2.63
CA ALA A 292 32.58 -6.74 -3.63
C ALA A 292 32.51 -6.21 -5.07
N ARG A 293 31.60 -5.28 -5.36
CA ARG A 293 31.49 -4.64 -6.68
C ARG A 293 32.57 -3.58 -6.94
N ASP A 294 32.95 -2.80 -5.95
CA ASP A 294 34.02 -1.81 -6.08
C ASP A 294 35.37 -2.46 -6.40
N THR A 295 35.62 -3.64 -5.85
CA THR A 295 36.86 -4.40 -6.14
C THR A 295 36.86 -5.03 -7.54
N GLY A 296 35.69 -5.30 -8.12
CA GLY A 296 35.53 -5.81 -9.50
C GLY A 296 35.73 -4.75 -10.59
N ALA A 297 35.25 -3.53 -10.36
CA ALA A 297 35.38 -2.42 -11.32
C ALA A 297 36.84 -1.88 -11.40
N ALA A 298 37.60 -1.94 -10.32
CA ALA A 298 39.01 -1.51 -10.29
C ALA A 298 39.95 -2.46 -11.04
N LYS A 299 39.54 -3.71 -11.29
CA LYS A 299 40.36 -4.69 -12.04
C LYS A 299 40.20 -4.64 -13.56
N SER A 300 39.25 -3.88 -14.09
CA SER A 300 39.02 -3.79 -15.56
C SER A 300 39.78 -2.67 -16.27
N VAL A 301 40.60 -1.86 -15.54
CA VAL A 301 41.40 -0.79 -16.13
C VAL A 301 42.90 -1.07 -16.01
N GLY A 302 43.32 -2.22 -16.49
CA GLY A 302 44.76 -2.46 -16.59
C GLY A 302 45.15 -3.93 -16.60
N ALA A 303 44.99 -4.60 -17.72
CA ALA A 303 45.91 -5.64 -18.16
C ALA A 303 45.53 -6.06 -19.59
N SER A 304 46.21 -5.50 -20.55
CA SER A 304 46.45 -6.15 -21.84
C SER A 304 47.42 -7.30 -21.63
N GLY A 305 47.01 -8.52 -21.95
CA GLY A 305 47.92 -9.63 -22.24
C GLY A 305 48.03 -10.69 -21.15
N ALA A 306 47.31 -11.77 -21.31
CA ALA A 306 47.76 -13.17 -21.35
C ALA A 306 46.56 -14.09 -21.23
N VAL A 307 46.43 -14.95 -22.24
CA VAL A 307 45.50 -16.08 -22.29
C VAL A 307 45.98 -17.14 -21.29
N CYS A 308 45.10 -17.58 -20.40
CA CYS A 308 45.16 -18.92 -19.84
C CYS A 308 43.75 -19.44 -19.56
N ALA A 309 43.54 -20.66 -20.04
CA ALA A 309 42.30 -21.41 -20.01
C ALA A 309 41.91 -21.89 -18.61
N GLY A 310 40.60 -21.97 -18.39
CA GLY A 310 39.95 -22.96 -17.54
C GLY A 310 39.82 -22.63 -16.07
N SER A 311 38.63 -22.12 -15.67
CA SER A 311 38.02 -22.54 -14.42
C SER A 311 36.51 -22.33 -14.49
N THR A 312 35.79 -23.34 -14.13
CA THR A 312 34.37 -23.47 -13.97
C THR A 312 33.79 -22.31 -13.16
N GLY A 313 32.88 -21.56 -13.76
CA GLY A 313 32.24 -20.40 -13.14
C GLY A 313 31.45 -20.79 -11.88
N SER A 314 31.95 -20.39 -10.73
CA SER A 314 31.16 -20.18 -9.52
C SER A 314 30.32 -18.94 -9.76
N THR A 315 29.03 -19.11 -9.98
CA THR A 315 28.05 -18.02 -9.95
C THR A 315 27.82 -17.63 -8.48
N GLU A 316 28.78 -16.94 -7.88
CA GLU A 316 28.50 -16.28 -6.60
C GLU A 316 27.49 -15.18 -6.83
N PRO A 317 26.34 -15.19 -6.10
CA PRO A 317 25.25 -14.24 -6.32
C PRO A 317 25.63 -12.79 -6.03
N PHE A 318 26.80 -12.55 -5.47
CA PHE A 318 27.30 -11.24 -5.08
C PHE A 318 28.13 -10.52 -6.17
N VAL A 319 28.53 -11.18 -7.25
CA VAL A 319 29.33 -10.59 -8.34
C VAL A 319 28.53 -9.63 -9.23
N THR A 320 27.21 -9.60 -9.08
CA THR A 320 26.30 -8.78 -9.88
C THR A 320 25.83 -7.45 -9.26
N LEU A 321 26.28 -7.07 -8.05
CA LEU A 321 25.89 -5.84 -7.36
C LEU A 321 26.87 -4.65 -7.61
N GLY A 322 26.62 -3.50 -8.26
CA GLY A 322 27.54 -2.38 -8.63
C GLY A 322 28.07 -1.53 -7.46
N ALA A 323 28.98 -0.58 -7.77
CA ALA A 323 29.64 0.26 -6.79
C ALA A 323 28.68 1.08 -5.91
N TRP A 324 28.90 1.06 -4.58
CA TRP A 324 28.09 1.72 -3.57
C TRP A 324 28.90 2.70 -2.76
N ARG A 325 28.36 3.91 -2.46
CA ARG A 325 28.98 4.85 -1.53
C ARG A 325 28.06 5.07 -0.34
N VAL A 326 28.61 4.89 0.86
CA VAL A 326 27.97 5.30 2.11
C VAL A 326 28.22 6.80 2.25
N SER A 327 27.17 7.59 2.26
CA SER A 327 27.22 9.00 2.64
C SER A 327 26.60 9.18 4.01
#